data_1dec6b244e2f6014f43a3319f3c632a7
#
_entry.id   1dec6b244e2f6014f43a3319f3c632a7
#
_cell.length_a   1.000
_cell.length_b   1.000
_cell.length_c   1.000
_cell.angle_alpha   90.00
_cell.angle_beta   90.00
_cell.angle_gamma   90.00
#
_symmetry.space_group_name_H-M   'P 1'
#
loop_
_entity.id
_entity.type
_entity.pdbx_description
1 polymer ?
#
loop_
_entity_poly.entity_id
_entity_poly.type
_entity_poly.pdbx_seq_one_letter_code
_entity_poly.pdbx_strand_id
1 'polypeptide(L)'
;MENPKIKNIIFDLGNTLIFFDHGYFYDGLANIEKGLNANKLKKFIAEKKLDVKLGKGRISGKDFFKAVKKKFNIKTGYSDFIYLYSDVFWENKPMIKLLENLIEERKYKIFLLSNTDPCHFSFILKNFPSVNLIKTKVLSYRVNAMKPEKKIFVDMAKRYKINPEQTVFIDDIKPYISAASKLKFNTIHYTTHKSFLRQFNKMLNKL
;
A
#
# COMPACT_ATOMS: atom_id res chain seq x y z
N MET A 1 -14.95 28.10 -14.84
CA MET A 1 -14.20 27.06 -15.60
C MET A 1 -14.75 25.72 -15.14
N GLU A 2 -15.23 24.90 -16.06
CA GLU A 2 -15.66 23.52 -15.72
C GLU A 2 -14.50 22.73 -15.16
N ASN A 3 -14.75 21.99 -14.07
CA ASN A 3 -13.73 21.08 -13.52
C ASN A 3 -13.39 20.03 -14.57
N PRO A 4 -12.10 19.76 -14.81
CA PRO A 4 -11.68 18.80 -15.82
C PRO A 4 -12.25 17.42 -15.49
N LYS A 5 -12.92 16.80 -16.49
CA LYS A 5 -13.53 15.47 -16.32
C LYS A 5 -12.49 14.43 -15.88
N ILE A 6 -12.80 13.70 -14.83
CA ILE A 6 -11.94 12.62 -14.31
C ILE A 6 -11.80 11.50 -15.34
N LYS A 7 -10.55 11.06 -15.57
CA LYS A 7 -10.18 9.97 -16.49
C LYS A 7 -9.43 8.84 -15.81
N ASN A 8 -8.77 9.15 -14.68
CA ASN A 8 -7.90 8.19 -13.98
C ASN A 8 -8.28 8.10 -12.51
N ILE A 9 -8.17 6.90 -11.95
CA ILE A 9 -8.34 6.65 -10.53
C ILE A 9 -7.10 5.89 -10.04
N ILE A 10 -6.46 6.43 -9.01
CA ILE A 10 -5.31 5.82 -8.34
C ILE A 10 -5.76 5.38 -6.96
N PHE A 11 -5.68 4.10 -6.69
CA PHE A 11 -5.90 3.54 -5.36
C PHE A 11 -4.59 3.36 -4.62
N ASP A 12 -4.56 3.67 -3.34
CA ASP A 12 -3.65 3.03 -2.42
C ASP A 12 -4.09 1.58 -2.15
N LEU A 13 -3.20 0.80 -1.55
CA LEU A 13 -3.44 -0.60 -1.23
C LEU A 13 -3.83 -0.79 0.24
N GLY A 14 -2.92 -0.46 1.16
CA GLY A 14 -3.08 -0.67 2.59
C GLY A 14 -4.17 0.20 3.19
N ASN A 15 -5.02 -0.37 4.04
CA ASN A 15 -6.19 0.28 4.66
C ASN A 15 -7.14 1.00 3.69
N THR A 16 -6.92 0.83 2.38
CA THR A 16 -7.80 1.31 1.31
C THR A 16 -8.46 0.12 0.60
N LEU A 17 -7.72 -0.71 -0.12
CA LEU A 17 -8.23 -1.94 -0.77
C LEU A 17 -8.09 -3.17 0.13
N ILE A 18 -7.04 -3.22 0.93
CA ILE A 18 -6.70 -4.33 1.81
C ILE A 18 -6.34 -3.76 3.17
N PHE A 19 -6.97 -4.25 4.22
CA PHE A 19 -6.58 -3.96 5.59
C PHE A 19 -5.37 -4.78 6.00
N PHE A 20 -4.60 -4.29 6.97
CA PHE A 20 -3.48 -5.01 7.56
C PHE A 20 -3.23 -4.60 9.01
N ASP A 21 -2.63 -5.52 9.76
CA ASP A 21 -2.08 -5.24 11.09
C ASP A 21 -0.75 -5.97 11.28
N HIS A 22 0.33 -5.22 11.35
CA HIS A 22 1.66 -5.77 11.62
C HIS A 22 1.81 -6.36 13.04
N GLY A 23 0.84 -6.12 13.94
CA GLY A 23 0.77 -6.77 15.25
C GLY A 23 0.82 -8.30 15.12
N TYR A 24 0.09 -8.85 14.16
CA TYR A 24 0.09 -10.30 13.90
C TYR A 24 1.49 -10.88 13.66
N PHE A 25 2.35 -10.17 12.94
CA PHE A 25 3.73 -10.60 12.77
C PHE A 25 4.54 -10.54 14.05
N TYR A 26 4.46 -9.42 14.79
CA TYR A 26 5.25 -9.25 16.00
C TYR A 26 4.85 -10.26 17.08
N ASP A 27 3.56 -10.42 17.29
CA ASP A 27 3.01 -11.35 18.28
C ASP A 27 3.19 -12.81 17.83
N GLY A 28 2.94 -13.10 16.55
CA GLY A 28 3.11 -14.43 15.97
C GLY A 28 4.56 -14.93 16.12
N LEU A 29 5.54 -14.09 15.79
CA LEU A 29 6.94 -14.46 15.96
C LEU A 29 7.33 -14.60 17.44
N ALA A 30 6.84 -13.71 18.32
CA ALA A 30 7.10 -13.80 19.75
C ALA A 30 6.48 -15.05 20.41
N ASN A 31 5.35 -15.52 19.90
CA ASN A 31 4.70 -16.73 20.41
C ASN A 31 5.48 -18.03 20.11
N ILE A 32 6.18 -18.08 18.97
CA ILE A 32 6.97 -19.27 18.59
C ILE A 32 8.44 -19.19 19.02
N GLU A 33 8.97 -18.00 19.28
CA GLU A 33 10.36 -17.78 19.69
C GLU A 33 10.46 -17.52 21.20
N LYS A 34 10.88 -18.52 21.94
CA LYS A 34 11.00 -18.43 23.40
C LYS A 34 11.90 -17.27 23.83
N GLY A 35 11.35 -16.35 24.63
CA GLY A 35 12.07 -15.19 25.15
C GLY A 35 12.12 -13.96 24.21
N LEU A 36 11.53 -14.05 23.03
CA LEU A 36 11.36 -12.88 22.15
C LEU A 36 10.21 -12.00 22.67
N ASN A 37 10.47 -10.69 22.74
CA ASN A 37 9.45 -9.71 23.10
C ASN A 37 9.01 -8.93 21.86
N ALA A 38 7.72 -8.96 21.54
CA ALA A 38 7.13 -8.31 20.36
C ALA A 38 7.43 -6.81 20.30
N ASN A 39 7.36 -6.09 21.44
CA ASN A 39 7.65 -4.65 21.48
C ASN A 39 9.14 -4.35 21.22
N LYS A 40 10.05 -5.19 21.73
CA LYS A 40 11.49 -5.06 21.43
C LYS A 40 11.78 -5.32 19.96
N LEU A 41 11.11 -6.30 19.36
CA LEU A 41 11.20 -6.58 17.91
C LEU A 41 10.71 -5.38 17.08
N LYS A 42 9.51 -4.88 17.38
CA LYS A 42 8.93 -3.69 16.73
C LYS A 42 9.87 -2.48 16.83
N LYS A 43 10.35 -2.20 18.05
CA LYS A 43 11.29 -1.09 18.29
C LYS A 43 12.58 -1.23 17.48
N PHE A 44 13.18 -2.42 17.44
CA PHE A 44 14.39 -2.67 16.67
C PHE A 44 14.19 -2.45 15.16
N ILE A 45 13.09 -2.95 14.61
CA ILE A 45 12.77 -2.77 13.17
C ILE A 45 12.64 -1.28 12.85
N ALA A 46 11.91 -0.52 13.68
CA ALA A 46 11.72 0.91 13.51
C ALA A 46 13.03 1.72 13.64
N GLU A 47 13.83 1.48 14.69
CA GLU A 47 15.10 2.16 14.91
C GLU A 47 16.12 1.92 13.79
N LYS A 48 16.17 0.71 13.25
CA LYS A 48 17.04 0.36 12.13
C LYS A 48 16.43 0.71 10.78
N LYS A 49 15.17 1.22 10.78
CA LYS A 49 14.39 1.56 9.57
C LYS A 49 14.36 0.40 8.58
N LEU A 50 14.23 -0.83 9.07
CA LEU A 50 14.31 -2.04 8.23
C LEU A 50 13.10 -2.12 7.30
N ASP A 51 11.91 -1.80 7.79
CA ASP A 51 10.66 -1.65 7.05
C ASP A 51 10.78 -0.63 5.92
N VAL A 52 11.30 0.57 6.22
CA VAL A 52 11.52 1.62 5.22
C VAL A 52 12.55 1.20 4.17
N LYS A 53 13.64 0.55 4.60
CA LYS A 53 14.69 0.08 3.68
C LYS A 53 14.14 -1.01 2.74
N LEU A 54 13.37 -1.95 3.28
CA LEU A 54 12.71 -3.02 2.52
C LEU A 54 11.66 -2.43 1.57
N GLY A 55 10.80 -1.54 2.06
CA GLY A 55 9.78 -0.85 1.28
C GLY A 55 10.33 0.11 0.21
N LYS A 56 11.60 0.53 0.31
CA LYS A 56 12.32 1.24 -0.75
C LYS A 56 13.18 0.32 -1.64
N GLY A 57 13.13 -0.99 -1.43
CA GLY A 57 13.95 -1.95 -2.17
C GLY A 57 15.47 -1.83 -1.92
N ARG A 58 15.88 -1.21 -0.80
CA ARG A 58 17.29 -1.01 -0.43
C ARG A 58 17.91 -2.23 0.23
N ILE A 59 17.08 -3.11 0.76
CA ILE A 59 17.45 -4.41 1.31
C ILE A 59 16.48 -5.46 0.79
N SER A 60 16.91 -6.70 0.74
CA SER A 60 16.05 -7.84 0.41
C SER A 60 15.30 -8.38 1.64
N GLY A 61 14.27 -9.21 1.44
CA GLY A 61 13.63 -9.96 2.53
C GLY A 61 14.61 -10.86 3.29
N LYS A 62 15.63 -11.40 2.59
CA LYS A 62 16.73 -12.16 3.24
C LYS A 62 17.58 -11.29 4.16
N ASP A 63 17.87 -10.06 3.77
CA ASP A 63 18.65 -9.12 4.60
C ASP A 63 17.85 -8.68 5.82
N PHE A 64 16.55 -8.41 5.64
CA PHE A 64 15.63 -8.13 6.72
C PHE A 64 15.59 -9.27 7.74
N PHE A 65 15.38 -10.51 7.27
CA PHE A 65 15.43 -11.71 8.11
C PHE A 65 16.75 -11.86 8.85
N LYS A 66 17.90 -11.75 8.13
CA LYS A 66 19.24 -11.86 8.73
C LYS A 66 19.46 -10.83 9.83
N ALA A 67 18.97 -9.60 9.65
CA ALA A 67 19.09 -8.55 10.67
C ALA A 67 18.32 -8.89 11.94
N VAL A 68 17.08 -9.38 11.82
CA VAL A 68 16.25 -9.82 12.94
C VAL A 68 16.87 -11.06 13.60
N LYS A 69 17.24 -12.07 12.81
CA LYS A 69 17.85 -13.30 13.30
C LYS A 69 19.13 -13.05 14.11
N LYS A 70 20.02 -12.20 13.59
CA LYS A 70 21.25 -11.81 14.28
C LYS A 70 20.97 -11.10 15.60
N LYS A 71 19.98 -10.20 15.64
CA LYS A 71 19.67 -9.40 16.83
C LYS A 71 19.04 -10.21 17.95
N PHE A 72 18.11 -11.12 17.61
CA PHE A 72 17.29 -11.83 18.57
C PHE A 72 17.60 -13.32 18.68
N ASN A 73 18.57 -13.82 17.90
CA ASN A 73 18.97 -15.23 17.87
C ASN A 73 17.79 -16.19 17.65
N ILE A 74 16.82 -15.80 16.80
CA ILE A 74 15.63 -16.60 16.51
C ILE A 74 16.01 -17.90 15.80
N LYS A 75 15.25 -18.97 16.10
CA LYS A 75 15.44 -20.31 15.50
C LYS A 75 14.61 -20.48 14.22
N THR A 76 13.53 -19.74 14.11
CA THR A 76 12.64 -19.73 12.93
C THR A 76 13.43 -19.68 11.63
N GLY A 77 13.04 -20.51 10.67
CA GLY A 77 13.60 -20.51 9.31
C GLY A 77 13.13 -19.30 8.50
N TYR A 78 13.82 -19.04 7.38
CA TYR A 78 13.49 -17.91 6.50
C TYR A 78 12.06 -18.00 5.95
N SER A 79 11.63 -19.18 5.51
CA SER A 79 10.30 -19.40 4.94
C SER A 79 9.19 -19.03 5.92
N ASP A 80 9.27 -19.58 7.13
CA ASP A 80 8.26 -19.35 8.16
C ASP A 80 8.25 -17.91 8.67
N PHE A 81 9.45 -17.32 8.79
CA PHE A 81 9.59 -15.90 9.12
C PHE A 81 8.90 -14.99 8.08
N ILE A 82 9.15 -15.22 6.79
CA ILE A 82 8.54 -14.43 5.72
C ILE A 82 7.03 -14.71 5.61
N TYR A 83 6.60 -15.94 5.87
CA TYR A 83 5.18 -16.24 5.94
C TYR A 83 4.49 -15.43 7.05
N LEU A 84 4.99 -15.49 8.28
CA LEU A 84 4.48 -14.70 9.42
C LEU A 84 4.51 -13.19 9.14
N TYR A 85 5.60 -12.71 8.55
CA TYR A 85 5.74 -11.30 8.17
C TYR A 85 4.69 -10.87 7.16
N SER A 86 4.31 -11.76 6.26
CA SER A 86 3.43 -11.44 5.13
C SER A 86 1.96 -11.77 5.40
N ASP A 87 1.64 -12.66 6.33
CA ASP A 87 0.26 -13.08 6.63
C ASP A 87 -0.40 -12.14 7.66
N VAL A 88 -0.56 -10.88 7.26
CA VAL A 88 -1.05 -9.78 8.11
C VAL A 88 -2.21 -9.01 7.45
N PHE A 89 -2.77 -9.53 6.35
CA PHE A 89 -3.72 -8.81 5.50
C PHE A 89 -5.10 -9.46 5.44
N TRP A 90 -6.14 -8.63 5.22
CA TRP A 90 -7.50 -9.08 4.86
C TRP A 90 -8.20 -8.03 3.97
N GLU A 91 -9.20 -8.44 3.21
CA GLU A 91 -9.86 -7.57 2.23
C GLU A 91 -10.74 -6.50 2.85
N ASN A 92 -10.70 -5.30 2.28
CA ASN A 92 -11.73 -4.29 2.41
C ASN A 92 -12.83 -4.60 1.37
N LYS A 93 -13.70 -5.55 1.68
CA LYS A 93 -14.72 -6.07 0.75
C LYS A 93 -15.53 -4.99 0.03
N PRO A 94 -16.03 -3.91 0.68
CA PRO A 94 -16.74 -2.84 -0.01
C PRO A 94 -15.88 -2.12 -1.08
N MET A 95 -14.59 -1.92 -0.80
CA MET A 95 -13.68 -1.26 -1.76
C MET A 95 -13.26 -2.20 -2.88
N ILE A 96 -13.11 -3.50 -2.60
CA ILE A 96 -12.87 -4.51 -3.64
C ILE A 96 -14.07 -4.57 -4.60
N LYS A 97 -15.30 -4.60 -4.09
CA LYS A 97 -16.50 -4.60 -4.94
C LYS A 97 -16.59 -3.34 -5.81
N LEU A 98 -16.26 -2.18 -5.27
CA LEU A 98 -16.18 -0.94 -6.05
C LEU A 98 -15.11 -1.03 -7.14
N LEU A 99 -13.92 -1.55 -6.81
CA LEU A 99 -12.84 -1.73 -7.78
C LEU A 99 -13.28 -2.62 -8.95
N GLU A 100 -13.91 -3.76 -8.67
CA GLU A 100 -14.44 -4.69 -9.67
C GLU A 100 -15.43 -3.98 -10.61
N ASN A 101 -16.41 -3.27 -10.05
CA ASN A 101 -17.40 -2.53 -10.84
C ASN A 101 -16.74 -1.46 -11.73
N LEU A 102 -15.76 -0.72 -11.21
CA LEU A 102 -15.03 0.31 -11.99
C LEU A 102 -14.22 -0.29 -13.14
N ILE A 103 -13.68 -1.49 -12.95
CA ILE A 103 -12.94 -2.21 -13.99
C ILE A 103 -13.91 -2.72 -15.07
N GLU A 104 -15.08 -3.25 -14.69
CA GLU A 104 -16.13 -3.69 -15.62
C GLU A 104 -16.70 -2.52 -16.43
N GLU A 105 -16.93 -1.36 -15.81
CA GLU A 105 -17.42 -0.14 -16.49
C GLU A 105 -16.47 0.37 -17.57
N ARG A 106 -15.16 0.11 -17.48
CA ARG A 106 -14.11 0.54 -18.44
C ARG A 106 -14.08 2.05 -18.75
N LYS A 107 -14.68 2.86 -17.89
CA LYS A 107 -14.75 4.33 -18.05
C LYS A 107 -13.48 5.04 -17.63
N TYR A 108 -12.73 4.44 -16.70
CA TYR A 108 -11.57 5.04 -16.07
C TYR A 108 -10.34 4.16 -16.23
N LYS A 109 -9.16 4.78 -16.34
CA LYS A 109 -7.90 4.07 -16.19
C LYS A 109 -7.61 3.89 -14.69
N ILE A 110 -7.45 2.65 -14.26
CA ILE A 110 -7.24 2.30 -12.84
C ILE A 110 -5.77 2.01 -12.60
N PHE A 111 -5.25 2.57 -11.52
CA PHE A 111 -3.85 2.45 -11.10
C PHE A 111 -3.76 2.09 -9.61
N LEU A 112 -2.68 1.43 -9.25
CA LEU A 112 -2.26 1.22 -7.87
C LEU A 112 -0.99 2.03 -7.58
N LEU A 113 -0.97 2.77 -6.47
CA LEU A 113 0.22 3.46 -5.96
C LEU A 113 0.42 3.12 -4.49
N SER A 114 1.35 2.21 -4.20
CA SER A 114 1.49 1.64 -2.85
C SER A 114 2.89 1.76 -2.28
N ASN A 115 2.95 2.10 -1.00
CA ASN A 115 4.12 1.86 -0.16
C ASN A 115 4.05 0.40 0.31
N THR A 116 4.88 -0.45 -0.26
CA THR A 116 4.91 -1.90 0.03
C THR A 116 6.32 -2.44 -0.21
N ASP A 117 6.51 -3.71 0.06
CA ASP A 117 7.77 -4.42 -0.15
C ASP A 117 7.56 -5.72 -0.95
N PRO A 118 8.64 -6.37 -1.43
CA PRO A 118 8.53 -7.58 -2.25
C PRO A 118 7.84 -8.75 -1.55
N CYS A 119 8.01 -8.90 -0.23
CA CYS A 119 7.46 -10.03 0.53
C CYS A 119 5.95 -9.87 0.68
N HIS A 120 5.49 -8.73 1.18
CA HIS A 120 4.09 -8.40 1.31
C HIS A 120 3.39 -8.43 -0.06
N PHE A 121 3.97 -7.77 -1.06
CA PHE A 121 3.30 -7.67 -2.35
C PHE A 121 3.18 -9.03 -3.07
N SER A 122 4.19 -9.90 -2.95
CA SER A 122 4.12 -11.28 -3.47
C SER A 122 3.01 -12.09 -2.79
N PHE A 123 2.90 -11.98 -1.47
CA PHE A 123 1.84 -12.62 -0.69
C PHE A 123 0.45 -12.11 -1.11
N ILE A 124 0.30 -10.78 -1.25
CA ILE A 124 -0.95 -10.15 -1.65
C ILE A 124 -1.40 -10.64 -3.03
N LEU A 125 -0.51 -10.68 -4.01
CA LEU A 125 -0.86 -11.16 -5.36
C LEU A 125 -1.32 -12.63 -5.38
N LYS A 126 -0.79 -13.45 -4.46
CA LYS A 126 -1.16 -14.86 -4.34
C LYS A 126 -2.53 -15.05 -3.66
N ASN A 127 -2.82 -14.27 -2.62
CA ASN A 127 -3.95 -14.52 -1.73
C ASN A 127 -5.16 -13.58 -1.98
N PHE A 128 -4.96 -12.46 -2.70
CA PHE A 128 -6.00 -11.46 -2.98
C PHE A 128 -6.08 -11.20 -4.50
N PRO A 129 -6.74 -12.09 -5.27
CA PRO A 129 -6.75 -12.03 -6.73
C PRO A 129 -7.37 -10.75 -7.29
N SER A 130 -8.28 -10.09 -6.56
CA SER A 130 -8.88 -8.82 -6.96
C SER A 130 -7.84 -7.71 -7.19
N VAL A 131 -6.71 -7.73 -6.47
CA VAL A 131 -5.61 -6.77 -6.69
C VAL A 131 -4.93 -6.98 -8.04
N ASN A 132 -4.99 -8.21 -8.60
CA ASN A 132 -4.44 -8.50 -9.93
C ASN A 132 -5.25 -7.87 -11.07
N LEU A 133 -6.50 -7.50 -10.82
CA LEU A 133 -7.33 -6.80 -11.80
C LEU A 133 -6.73 -5.44 -12.18
N ILE A 134 -6.05 -4.76 -11.26
CA ILE A 134 -5.32 -3.52 -11.56
C ILE A 134 -4.06 -3.87 -12.34
N LYS A 135 -4.02 -3.57 -13.64
CA LYS A 135 -2.87 -3.92 -14.49
C LYS A 135 -1.66 -3.02 -14.26
N THR A 136 -1.89 -1.74 -13.94
CA THR A 136 -0.80 -0.76 -13.75
C THR A 136 -0.57 -0.48 -12.27
N LYS A 137 0.60 -0.88 -11.78
CA LYS A 137 0.99 -0.80 -10.37
C LYS A 137 2.32 -0.08 -10.21
N VAL A 138 2.35 0.97 -9.39
CA VAL A 138 3.57 1.65 -8.94
C VAL A 138 3.82 1.28 -7.48
N LEU A 139 4.92 0.60 -7.24
CA LEU A 139 5.27 0.03 -5.94
C LEU A 139 6.57 0.67 -5.45
N SER A 140 6.57 1.16 -4.22
CA SER A 140 7.69 1.92 -3.65
C SER A 140 9.05 1.24 -3.80
N TYR A 141 9.12 -0.07 -3.55
CA TYR A 141 10.37 -0.84 -3.65
C TYR A 141 10.90 -0.98 -5.08
N ARG A 142 10.05 -0.79 -6.12
CA ARG A 142 10.47 -0.83 -7.52
C ARG A 142 10.97 0.51 -8.04
N VAL A 143 10.53 1.61 -7.41
CA VAL A 143 10.86 2.98 -7.85
C VAL A 143 11.79 3.71 -6.87
N ASN A 144 12.23 3.05 -5.81
CA ASN A 144 13.10 3.59 -4.75
C ASN A 144 12.57 4.91 -4.15
N ALA A 145 11.26 5.05 -4.05
CA ALA A 145 10.59 6.22 -3.50
C ALA A 145 9.29 5.80 -2.81
N MET A 146 8.94 6.45 -1.71
CA MET A 146 7.72 6.19 -0.94
C MET A 146 6.85 7.44 -0.85
N LYS A 147 5.53 7.29 -0.79
CA LYS A 147 4.64 8.36 -0.34
C LYS A 147 5.04 8.77 1.08
N PRO A 148 5.10 10.05 1.45
CA PRO A 148 4.65 11.24 0.70
C PRO A 148 5.73 11.90 -0.19
N GLU A 149 6.82 11.23 -0.53
CA GLU A 149 7.88 11.82 -1.37
C GLU A 149 7.30 12.24 -2.74
N LYS A 150 7.53 13.50 -3.12
CA LYS A 150 7.10 14.05 -4.42
C LYS A 150 7.48 13.15 -5.59
N LYS A 151 8.67 12.52 -5.50
CA LYS A 151 9.25 11.68 -6.55
C LYS A 151 8.30 10.58 -7.02
N ILE A 152 7.65 9.84 -6.10
CA ILE A 152 6.80 8.68 -6.48
C ILE A 152 5.58 9.11 -7.32
N PHE A 153 4.98 10.26 -7.00
CA PHE A 153 3.84 10.81 -7.73
C PHE A 153 4.26 11.36 -9.11
N VAL A 154 5.38 12.09 -9.15
CA VAL A 154 5.90 12.69 -10.39
C VAL A 154 6.36 11.61 -11.37
N ASP A 155 7.09 10.60 -10.89
CA ASP A 155 7.54 9.47 -11.70
C ASP A 155 6.36 8.69 -12.28
N MET A 156 5.32 8.46 -11.46
CA MET A 156 4.07 7.84 -11.91
C MET A 156 3.38 8.66 -13.00
N ALA A 157 3.19 9.96 -12.75
CA ALA A 157 2.50 10.85 -13.68
C ALA A 157 3.22 10.92 -15.04
N LYS A 158 4.56 11.03 -15.02
CA LYS A 158 5.39 11.04 -16.24
C LYS A 158 5.33 9.71 -16.98
N ARG A 159 5.57 8.60 -16.29
CA ARG A 159 5.64 7.25 -16.88
C ARG A 159 4.35 6.84 -17.60
N TYR A 160 3.21 7.18 -17.02
CA TYR A 160 1.90 6.79 -17.55
C TYR A 160 1.13 7.93 -18.22
N LYS A 161 1.79 9.08 -18.43
CA LYS A 161 1.19 10.28 -19.05
C LYS A 161 -0.12 10.69 -18.36
N ILE A 162 -0.11 10.68 -17.03
CA ILE A 162 -1.27 11.03 -16.20
C ILE A 162 -1.32 12.55 -16.04
N ASN A 163 -2.49 13.16 -16.34
CA ASN A 163 -2.79 14.53 -15.94
C ASN A 163 -3.34 14.52 -14.50
N PRO A 164 -2.66 15.13 -13.50
CA PRO A 164 -3.13 15.17 -12.12
C PRO A 164 -4.54 15.76 -11.97
N GLU A 165 -4.87 16.83 -12.68
CA GLU A 165 -6.18 17.49 -12.59
C GLU A 165 -7.33 16.62 -13.12
N GLN A 166 -7.04 15.58 -13.92
CA GLN A 166 -8.00 14.59 -14.41
C GLN A 166 -7.91 13.26 -13.63
N THR A 167 -7.29 13.27 -12.46
CA THR A 167 -6.97 12.05 -11.71
C THR A 167 -7.40 12.18 -10.27
N VAL A 168 -8.10 11.14 -9.77
CA VAL A 168 -8.43 11.00 -8.36
C VAL A 168 -7.42 10.06 -7.70
N PHE A 169 -6.81 10.51 -6.60
CA PHE A 169 -5.97 9.69 -5.72
C PHE A 169 -6.70 9.42 -4.41
N ILE A 170 -6.79 8.15 -4.02
CA ILE A 170 -7.52 7.65 -2.84
C ILE A 170 -6.52 6.98 -1.91
N ASP A 171 -6.43 7.45 -0.65
CA ASP A 171 -5.47 6.96 0.33
C ASP A 171 -6.00 7.22 1.75
N ASP A 172 -5.65 6.38 2.73
CA ASP A 172 -6.07 6.51 4.13
C ASP A 172 -5.16 7.43 4.94
N ILE A 173 -3.98 7.80 4.42
CA ILE A 173 -2.98 8.57 5.14
C ILE A 173 -2.99 10.04 4.72
N LYS A 174 -3.47 10.92 5.61
CA LYS A 174 -3.61 12.35 5.37
C LYS A 174 -2.35 13.05 4.83
N PRO A 175 -1.11 12.78 5.30
CA PRO A 175 0.12 13.28 4.68
C PRO A 175 0.29 12.91 3.21
N TYR A 176 -0.15 11.71 2.77
CA TYR A 176 -0.06 11.28 1.37
C TYR A 176 -1.06 12.02 0.50
N ILE A 177 -2.28 12.19 1.01
CA ILE A 177 -3.33 13.03 0.42
C ILE A 177 -2.82 14.47 0.22
N SER A 178 -2.23 15.06 1.26
CA SER A 178 -1.70 16.42 1.20
C SER A 178 -0.55 16.56 0.17
N ALA A 179 0.32 15.56 0.07
CA ALA A 179 1.41 15.57 -0.92
C ALA A 179 0.89 15.48 -2.36
N ALA A 180 -0.11 14.63 -2.62
CA ALA A 180 -0.75 14.50 -3.92
C ALA A 180 -1.53 15.78 -4.31
N SER A 181 -2.27 16.37 -3.37
CA SER A 181 -3.03 17.62 -3.60
C SER A 181 -2.11 18.77 -3.99
N LYS A 182 -0.92 18.92 -3.36
CA LYS A 182 0.09 19.92 -3.76
C LYS A 182 0.60 19.73 -5.21
N LEU A 183 0.42 18.55 -5.77
CA LEU A 183 0.75 18.20 -7.16
C LEU A 183 -0.47 18.26 -8.09
N LYS A 184 -1.56 18.90 -7.62
CA LYS A 184 -2.82 19.10 -8.34
C LYS A 184 -3.63 17.82 -8.64
N PHE A 185 -3.35 16.72 -7.95
CA PHE A 185 -4.27 15.59 -7.98
C PHE A 185 -5.56 15.94 -7.23
N ASN A 186 -6.70 15.50 -7.76
CA ASN A 186 -7.92 15.43 -6.96
C ASN A 186 -7.72 14.31 -5.94
N THR A 187 -8.11 14.54 -4.69
CA THR A 187 -7.79 13.60 -3.61
C THR A 187 -9.00 13.26 -2.78
N ILE A 188 -9.10 12.00 -2.32
CA ILE A 188 -10.09 11.56 -1.35
C ILE A 188 -9.34 10.87 -0.22
N HIS A 189 -9.46 11.42 1.00
CA HIS A 189 -8.97 10.79 2.22
C HIS A 189 -9.95 9.69 2.63
N TYR A 190 -9.54 8.44 2.48
CA TYR A 190 -10.35 7.29 2.85
C TYR A 190 -10.35 7.13 4.38
N THR A 191 -11.51 7.30 5.00
CA THR A 191 -11.68 7.11 6.44
C THR A 191 -12.77 6.09 6.74
N THR A 192 -13.93 6.22 6.09
CA THR A 192 -15.02 5.24 6.12
C THR A 192 -15.58 5.08 4.71
N HIS A 193 -16.08 3.90 4.39
CA HIS A 193 -16.66 3.63 3.07
C HIS A 193 -17.84 4.59 2.73
N LYS A 194 -18.70 4.87 3.71
CA LYS A 194 -19.84 5.79 3.53
C LYS A 194 -19.40 7.22 3.18
N SER A 195 -18.41 7.77 3.91
CA SER A 195 -17.87 9.10 3.64
C SER A 195 -17.14 9.15 2.30
N PHE A 196 -16.39 8.10 2.00
CA PHE A 196 -15.70 7.94 0.73
C PHE A 196 -16.67 7.95 -0.45
N LEU A 197 -17.71 7.11 -0.45
CA LEU A 197 -18.67 7.02 -1.56
C LEU A 197 -19.36 8.38 -1.85
N ARG A 198 -19.73 9.13 -0.81
CA ARG A 198 -20.31 10.46 -1.00
C ARG A 198 -19.35 11.40 -1.74
N GLN A 199 -18.09 11.45 -1.35
CA GLN A 199 -17.09 12.29 -1.99
C GLN A 199 -16.77 11.81 -3.41
N PHE A 200 -16.64 10.50 -3.59
CA PHE A 200 -16.30 9.87 -4.84
C PHE A 200 -17.38 10.10 -5.91
N ASN A 201 -18.66 9.88 -5.55
CA ASN A 201 -19.78 10.11 -6.47
C ASN A 201 -19.89 11.57 -6.86
N LYS A 202 -19.77 12.50 -5.90
CA LYS A 202 -19.73 13.94 -6.19
C LYS A 202 -18.60 14.30 -7.17
N MET A 203 -17.41 13.74 -6.97
CA MET A 203 -16.25 14.03 -7.80
C MET A 203 -16.37 13.46 -9.22
N LEU A 204 -17.05 12.34 -9.39
CA LEU A 204 -17.31 11.73 -10.69
C LEU A 204 -18.56 12.28 -11.39
N ASN A 205 -19.24 13.30 -10.83
CA ASN A 205 -20.52 13.82 -11.31
C ASN A 205 -21.59 12.73 -11.47
N LYS A 206 -21.61 11.76 -10.55
CA LYS A 206 -22.60 10.66 -10.50
C LYS A 206 -23.77 10.97 -9.55
N LEU A 207 -23.90 12.24 -9.10
CA LEU A 207 -25.02 12.76 -8.29
C LEU A 207 -25.92 13.63 -9.15
#